data_b1e101b3953c2b1e9fedd5825c6771c5
#
_entry.id   b1e101b3953c2b1e9fedd5825c6771c5
#
_cell.length_a   1.000
_cell.length_b   1.000
_cell.length_c   1.000
_cell.angle_alpha   90.00
_cell.angle_beta   90.00
_cell.angle_gamma   90.00
#
_symmetry.space_group_name_H-M   'P 1'
#
loop_
_entity.id
_entity.type
_entity.pdbx_description
1 polymer ?
#
loop_
_entity_poly.entity_id
_entity_poly.type
_entity_poly.pdbx_seq_one_letter_code
_entity_poly.pdbx_strand_id
1 'polypeptide(L)'
;MAASKNSRNSRRFKSALTSAAASVAFCALACFATMACAVWYFYRAGATLYYGDAEAHLNIARRIIDSRTPGWSQIGTTWLPLPHLLMLPFVRHERLWMTGLAGAIPAAIAMSLAAIFLFAAVRRAFGSVTAATAATAVFLLNPNTLYLGAIPMTEAYFFAALFALLYFTVRFDETRGWGALAGAAIAVCAASLTRYEGWFLIPFTAVFLLVRGKGVVRRIAGVLVFCSVASLGPAIWLAHNRFYFGDFLYFFRGPWSAAAIQGKTDYPGRDNWQMAVHYYFEAGKLAIGLPALGLGAGGAVAALYRRAFWPVLLLMLPPLFYVWSIHSSSTPVFVPTLWPNSFYNTRYAMAFLPLVAFGIGAIASFGRIPAVLAVLLAFTPVMLHPEQHSITWQESDVNSRARRQWVGEAADWLKPRMGPNETFLTSFSDLTGIYRELGVPLRNTLTGDNDVEFVMATTNPPVFLHTDWAIVLSGDDLQTLLDRARRNAPKYELVHRVTVKGEPALEIYKREDDVPELPEHDDTLP
;
A
#
# COMPACT_ATOMS: atom_id res chain seq x y z
N MET A 1 27.51 -54.43 -0.47
CA MET A 1 27.98 -53.03 -0.24
C MET A 1 27.13 -51.95 -0.91
N ALA A 2 26.52 -52.15 -2.08
CA ALA A 2 25.70 -51.13 -2.78
C ALA A 2 24.37 -50.79 -2.08
N ALA A 3 23.67 -51.75 -1.48
CA ALA A 3 22.39 -51.52 -0.80
C ALA A 3 22.52 -50.64 0.47
N SER A 4 23.62 -50.76 1.21
CA SER A 4 23.90 -49.95 2.41
C SER A 4 24.20 -48.47 2.07
N LYS A 5 24.85 -48.21 0.93
CA LYS A 5 25.12 -46.83 0.45
C LYS A 5 23.81 -46.12 0.04
N ASN A 6 22.88 -46.81 -0.60
CA ASN A 6 21.61 -46.26 -1.04
C ASN A 6 20.67 -45.92 0.15
N SER A 7 20.65 -46.76 1.19
CA SER A 7 19.86 -46.48 2.40
C SER A 7 20.40 -45.31 3.21
N ARG A 8 21.72 -45.16 3.32
CA ARG A 8 22.38 -43.98 3.97
C ARG A 8 22.12 -42.70 3.22
N ASN A 9 22.17 -42.70 1.88
CA ASN A 9 21.88 -41.52 1.06
C ASN A 9 20.40 -41.11 1.15
N SER A 10 19.48 -42.06 1.16
CA SER A 10 18.03 -41.82 1.36
C SER A 10 17.74 -41.24 2.74
N ARG A 11 18.36 -41.75 3.80
CA ARG A 11 18.21 -41.21 5.18
C ARG A 11 18.79 -39.80 5.30
N ARG A 12 19.98 -39.51 4.74
CA ARG A 12 20.57 -38.19 4.73
C ARG A 12 19.71 -37.20 3.93
N PHE A 13 19.16 -37.59 2.80
CA PHE A 13 18.26 -36.77 2.01
C PHE A 13 16.94 -36.45 2.74
N LYS A 14 16.33 -37.46 3.38
CA LYS A 14 15.13 -37.25 4.23
C LYS A 14 15.41 -36.34 5.42
N SER A 15 16.54 -36.52 6.12
CA SER A 15 16.95 -35.69 7.26
C SER A 15 17.24 -34.22 6.83
N ALA A 16 17.84 -34.02 5.66
CA ALA A 16 18.06 -32.68 5.12
C ALA A 16 16.76 -31.98 4.73
N LEU A 17 15.79 -32.71 4.14
CA LEU A 17 14.47 -32.19 3.83
C LEU A 17 13.66 -31.84 5.08
N THR A 18 13.68 -32.68 6.12
CA THR A 18 13.01 -32.38 7.38
C THR A 18 13.62 -31.19 8.11
N SER A 19 14.94 -31.07 8.15
CA SER A 19 15.63 -29.89 8.70
C SER A 19 15.33 -28.61 7.91
N ALA A 20 15.18 -28.75 6.59
CA ALA A 20 14.82 -27.66 5.71
C ALA A 20 13.39 -27.17 5.97
N ALA A 21 12.43 -28.09 6.06
CA ALA A 21 11.04 -27.75 6.36
C ALA A 21 10.89 -27.15 7.77
N ALA A 22 11.60 -27.71 8.76
CA ALA A 22 11.59 -27.20 10.13
C ALA A 22 12.10 -25.76 10.23
N SER A 23 13.17 -25.39 9.50
CA SER A 23 13.68 -24.01 9.53
C SER A 23 12.71 -23.01 8.89
N VAL A 24 11.98 -23.40 7.82
CA VAL A 24 10.95 -22.53 7.21
C VAL A 24 9.74 -22.41 8.13
N ALA A 25 9.31 -23.50 8.76
CA ALA A 25 8.19 -23.47 9.71
C ALA A 25 8.48 -22.60 10.93
N PHE A 26 9.69 -22.70 11.49
CA PHE A 26 10.12 -21.82 12.59
C PHE A 26 10.17 -20.35 12.17
N CYS A 27 10.74 -20.06 11.00
CA CYS A 27 10.74 -18.71 10.43
C CYS A 27 9.32 -18.19 10.25
N ALA A 28 8.41 -18.99 9.71
CA ALA A 28 7.01 -18.61 9.51
C ALA A 28 6.34 -18.25 10.84
N LEU A 29 6.47 -19.10 11.86
CA LEU A 29 5.93 -18.83 13.18
C LEU A 29 6.48 -17.52 13.76
N ALA A 30 7.79 -17.29 13.67
CA ALA A 30 8.43 -16.07 14.14
C ALA A 30 7.92 -14.83 13.39
N CYS A 31 7.77 -14.91 12.05
CA CYS A 31 7.28 -13.80 11.24
C CYS A 31 5.83 -13.45 11.59
N PHE A 32 4.94 -14.43 11.69
CA PHE A 32 3.55 -14.18 12.08
C PHE A 32 3.42 -13.65 13.50
N ALA A 33 4.20 -14.18 14.45
CA ALA A 33 4.23 -13.67 15.82
C ALA A 33 4.72 -12.21 15.87
N THR A 34 5.79 -11.88 15.15
CA THR A 34 6.32 -10.52 15.07
C THR A 34 5.27 -9.55 14.51
N MET A 35 4.62 -9.91 13.41
CA MET A 35 3.59 -9.04 12.81
C MET A 35 2.34 -8.95 13.66
N ALA A 36 1.93 -10.01 14.37
CA ALA A 36 0.83 -9.96 15.33
C ALA A 36 1.14 -8.99 16.49
N CYS A 37 2.36 -9.01 17.02
CA CYS A 37 2.82 -8.06 18.03
C CYS A 37 2.83 -6.62 17.48
N ALA A 38 3.27 -6.40 16.23
CA ALA A 38 3.25 -5.09 15.61
C ALA A 38 1.82 -4.56 15.45
N VAL A 39 0.89 -5.38 14.93
CA VAL A 39 -0.54 -5.00 14.82
C VAL A 39 -1.11 -4.65 16.19
N TRP A 40 -0.86 -5.48 17.20
CA TRP A 40 -1.32 -5.22 18.57
C TRP A 40 -0.77 -3.90 19.12
N TYR A 41 0.52 -3.65 18.93
CA TYR A 41 1.19 -2.43 19.40
C TYR A 41 0.58 -1.17 18.75
N PHE A 42 0.50 -1.11 17.42
CA PHE A 42 -0.01 0.06 16.71
C PHE A 42 -1.52 0.24 16.88
N TYR A 43 -2.27 -0.85 17.03
CA TYR A 43 -3.69 -0.78 17.40
C TYR A 43 -3.86 -0.17 18.81
N ARG A 44 -3.10 -0.62 19.80
CA ARG A 44 -3.14 -0.07 21.16
C ARG A 44 -2.70 1.38 21.22
N ALA A 45 -1.79 1.80 20.37
CA ALA A 45 -1.35 3.19 20.22
C ALA A 45 -2.37 4.08 19.46
N GLY A 46 -3.48 3.52 18.93
CA GLY A 46 -4.46 4.25 18.13
C GLY A 46 -3.98 4.65 16.75
N ALA A 47 -2.86 4.09 16.28
CA ALA A 47 -2.10 4.56 15.13
C ALA A 47 -2.37 3.80 13.82
N THR A 48 -3.35 2.91 13.82
CA THR A 48 -3.68 2.06 12.66
C THR A 48 -4.05 2.88 11.41
N LEU A 49 -4.65 4.06 11.59
CA LEU A 49 -5.19 4.90 10.53
C LEU A 49 -4.59 6.31 10.49
N TYR A 50 -3.35 6.48 10.96
CA TYR A 50 -2.67 7.79 10.88
C TYR A 50 -2.31 8.18 9.44
N TYR A 51 -1.92 7.25 8.56
CA TYR A 51 -1.81 7.55 7.15
C TYR A 51 -3.19 7.84 6.53
N GLY A 52 -3.32 8.93 5.77
CA GLY A 52 -4.52 9.22 4.97
C GLY A 52 -4.80 8.11 3.95
N ASP A 53 -3.75 7.61 3.30
CA ASP A 53 -3.88 6.50 2.36
C ASP A 53 -4.35 5.20 3.04
N ALA A 54 -3.97 4.94 4.30
CA ALA A 54 -4.44 3.76 5.03
C ALA A 54 -5.95 3.83 5.28
N GLU A 55 -6.46 5.00 5.64
CA GLU A 55 -7.89 5.23 5.78
C GLU A 55 -8.61 5.13 4.44
N ALA A 56 -8.05 5.73 3.39
CA ALA A 56 -8.60 5.66 2.04
C ALA A 56 -8.69 4.21 1.51
N HIS A 57 -7.62 3.42 1.65
CA HIS A 57 -7.62 2.00 1.25
C HIS A 57 -8.67 1.18 1.99
N LEU A 58 -8.81 1.40 3.30
CA LEU A 58 -9.82 0.74 4.12
C LEU A 58 -11.24 1.09 3.65
N ASN A 59 -11.51 2.37 3.39
CA ASN A 59 -12.82 2.86 2.95
C ASN A 59 -13.14 2.45 1.52
N ILE A 60 -12.16 2.40 0.61
CA ILE A 60 -12.35 1.84 -0.74
C ILE A 60 -12.84 0.39 -0.65
N ALA A 61 -12.18 -0.44 0.17
CA ALA A 61 -12.64 -1.81 0.36
C ALA A 61 -14.06 -1.89 0.95
N ARG A 62 -14.39 -1.03 1.92
CA ARG A 62 -15.72 -0.97 2.54
C ARG A 62 -16.80 -0.52 1.56
N ARG A 63 -16.54 0.51 0.74
CA ARG A 63 -17.51 1.07 -0.23
C ARG A 63 -17.99 0.07 -1.28
N ILE A 64 -17.16 -0.92 -1.64
CA ILE A 64 -17.56 -1.98 -2.58
C ILE A 64 -18.85 -2.67 -2.10
N ILE A 65 -19.06 -2.78 -0.79
CA ILE A 65 -20.20 -3.48 -0.18
C ILE A 65 -21.12 -2.59 0.65
N ASP A 66 -20.68 -1.40 1.02
CA ASP A 66 -21.40 -0.48 1.89
C ASP A 66 -21.17 0.96 1.41
N SER A 67 -21.95 1.36 0.42
CA SER A 67 -22.05 2.73 -0.10
C SER A 67 -23.46 2.93 -0.67
N ARG A 68 -23.81 4.14 -1.07
CA ARG A 68 -25.10 4.41 -1.76
C ARG A 68 -25.17 3.71 -3.12
N THR A 69 -24.03 3.54 -3.77
CA THR A 69 -23.88 2.88 -5.07
C THR A 69 -22.85 1.73 -4.97
N PRO A 70 -23.15 0.63 -4.23
CA PRO A 70 -22.19 -0.44 -3.99
C PRO A 70 -21.85 -1.18 -5.30
N GLY A 71 -20.60 -1.62 -5.44
CA GLY A 71 -20.15 -2.35 -6.62
C GLY A 71 -18.69 -2.13 -6.97
N TRP A 72 -18.26 -2.69 -8.09
CA TRP A 72 -16.88 -2.65 -8.53
C TRP A 72 -16.37 -1.27 -8.93
N SER A 73 -17.24 -0.35 -9.35
CA SER A 73 -16.91 1.06 -9.61
C SER A 73 -16.31 1.75 -8.39
N GLN A 74 -16.70 1.33 -7.18
CA GLN A 74 -16.23 1.88 -5.91
C GLN A 74 -14.75 1.60 -5.61
N ILE A 75 -14.08 0.72 -6.36
CA ILE A 75 -12.62 0.58 -6.30
C ILE A 75 -11.93 1.89 -6.75
N GLY A 76 -12.61 2.67 -7.60
CA GLY A 76 -12.05 3.89 -8.16
C GLY A 76 -11.03 3.61 -9.27
N THR A 77 -10.12 4.55 -9.50
CA THR A 77 -9.21 4.52 -10.65
C THR A 77 -7.73 4.62 -10.27
N THR A 78 -7.41 5.18 -9.11
CA THR A 78 -6.03 5.57 -8.79
C THR A 78 -5.23 4.41 -8.23
N TRP A 79 -5.81 3.64 -7.30
CA TRP A 79 -5.14 2.55 -6.63
C TRP A 79 -5.57 1.19 -7.16
N LEU A 80 -4.57 0.34 -7.40
CA LEU A 80 -4.76 -0.98 -7.95
C LEU A 80 -5.57 -1.91 -7.01
N PRO A 81 -6.37 -2.85 -7.55
CA PRO A 81 -7.49 -3.46 -6.83
C PRO A 81 -7.11 -4.53 -5.80
N LEU A 82 -5.98 -5.24 -5.95
CA LEU A 82 -5.71 -6.45 -5.17
C LEU A 82 -5.71 -6.23 -3.64
N PRO A 83 -5.09 -5.16 -3.09
CA PRO A 83 -5.14 -4.93 -1.64
C PRO A 83 -6.57 -4.77 -1.11
N HIS A 84 -7.41 -4.02 -1.83
CA HIS A 84 -8.82 -3.77 -1.45
C HIS A 84 -9.64 -5.06 -1.48
N LEU A 85 -9.41 -5.91 -2.49
CA LEU A 85 -10.09 -7.21 -2.60
C LEU A 85 -9.69 -8.17 -1.46
N LEU A 86 -8.43 -8.13 -1.04
CA LEU A 86 -7.96 -8.94 0.09
C LEU A 86 -8.49 -8.43 1.44
N MET A 87 -8.89 -7.16 1.54
CA MET A 87 -9.55 -6.58 2.71
C MET A 87 -11.06 -6.91 2.77
N LEU A 88 -11.72 -7.26 1.64
CA LEU A 88 -13.17 -7.45 1.57
C LEU A 88 -13.75 -8.40 2.63
N PRO A 89 -13.15 -9.58 2.93
CA PRO A 89 -13.69 -10.46 3.96
C PRO A 89 -13.72 -9.81 5.36
N PHE A 90 -12.76 -8.92 5.64
CA PHE A 90 -12.58 -8.29 6.94
C PHE A 90 -13.43 -7.04 7.12
N VAL A 91 -13.57 -6.20 6.08
CA VAL A 91 -14.37 -4.96 6.15
C VAL A 91 -15.87 -5.22 6.28
N ARG A 92 -16.35 -6.47 6.07
CA ARG A 92 -17.73 -6.88 6.38
C ARG A 92 -18.03 -6.82 7.87
N HIS A 93 -17.02 -6.98 8.71
CA HIS A 93 -17.16 -6.90 10.16
C HIS A 93 -16.97 -5.45 10.60
N GLU A 94 -18.04 -4.83 11.04
CA GLU A 94 -18.08 -3.41 11.43
C GLU A 94 -16.98 -3.03 12.42
N ARG A 95 -16.81 -3.80 13.51
CA ARG A 95 -15.76 -3.53 14.51
C ARG A 95 -14.35 -3.56 13.92
N LEU A 96 -14.08 -4.46 12.97
CA LEU A 96 -12.77 -4.52 12.31
C LEU A 96 -12.56 -3.31 11.39
N TRP A 97 -13.62 -2.87 10.70
CA TRP A 97 -13.58 -1.66 9.88
C TRP A 97 -13.38 -0.42 10.75
N MET A 98 -14.20 -0.22 11.79
CA MET A 98 -14.10 0.93 12.69
C MET A 98 -12.73 1.09 13.33
N THR A 99 -12.03 0.00 13.63
CA THR A 99 -10.71 0.00 14.27
C THR A 99 -9.53 0.00 13.31
N GLY A 100 -9.77 -0.11 11.99
CA GLY A 100 -8.71 -0.27 10.97
C GLY A 100 -8.12 -1.68 10.91
N LEU A 101 -8.50 -2.59 11.82
CA LEU A 101 -7.99 -3.97 11.86
C LEU A 101 -8.39 -4.76 10.60
N ALA A 102 -9.47 -4.38 9.92
CA ALA A 102 -9.88 -5.00 8.66
C ALA A 102 -8.83 -4.88 7.56
N GLY A 103 -8.00 -3.85 7.59
CA GLY A 103 -6.88 -3.70 6.66
C GLY A 103 -5.54 -4.13 7.28
N ALA A 104 -5.33 -3.90 8.58
CA ALA A 104 -4.10 -4.25 9.28
C ALA A 104 -3.84 -5.77 9.31
N ILE A 105 -4.87 -6.59 9.56
CA ILE A 105 -4.73 -8.05 9.61
C ILE A 105 -4.25 -8.64 8.28
N PRO A 106 -4.92 -8.39 7.13
CA PRO A 106 -4.44 -8.92 5.86
C PRO A 106 -3.09 -8.33 5.43
N ALA A 107 -2.76 -7.07 5.79
CA ALA A 107 -1.44 -6.50 5.58
C ALA A 107 -0.36 -7.24 6.39
N ALA A 108 -0.61 -7.57 7.65
CA ALA A 108 0.30 -8.33 8.49
C ALA A 108 0.53 -9.76 7.97
N ILE A 109 -0.51 -10.41 7.46
CA ILE A 109 -0.40 -11.71 6.78
C ILE A 109 0.50 -11.57 5.55
N ALA A 110 0.26 -10.58 4.71
CA ALA A 110 1.06 -10.32 3.51
C ALA A 110 2.53 -10.03 3.86
N MET A 111 2.80 -9.20 4.88
CA MET A 111 4.17 -8.89 5.32
C MET A 111 4.89 -10.12 5.89
N SER A 112 4.16 -10.98 6.63
CA SER A 112 4.71 -12.26 7.10
C SER A 112 5.07 -13.18 5.93
N LEU A 113 4.21 -13.28 4.92
CA LEU A 113 4.48 -14.03 3.69
C LEU A 113 5.67 -13.44 2.92
N ALA A 114 5.80 -12.12 2.86
CA ALA A 114 6.96 -11.45 2.27
C ALA A 114 8.27 -11.93 2.95
N ALA A 115 8.32 -11.89 4.27
CA ALA A 115 9.49 -12.31 5.04
C ALA A 115 9.81 -13.80 4.84
N ILE A 116 8.80 -14.67 4.78
CA ILE A 116 8.95 -16.11 4.52
C ILE A 116 9.48 -16.36 3.11
N PHE A 117 8.98 -15.67 2.09
CA PHE A 117 9.48 -15.80 0.71
C PHE A 117 10.91 -15.28 0.59
N LEU A 118 11.26 -14.18 1.28
CA LEU A 118 12.64 -13.68 1.35
C LEU A 118 13.56 -14.73 1.98
N PHE A 119 13.18 -15.29 3.13
CA PHE A 119 13.93 -16.37 3.78
C PHE A 119 14.17 -17.54 2.81
N ALA A 120 13.12 -18.01 2.15
CA ALA A 120 13.19 -19.14 1.24
C ALA A 120 14.07 -18.83 0.01
N ALA A 121 13.98 -17.61 -0.53
CA ALA A 121 14.76 -17.15 -1.68
C ALA A 121 16.26 -17.04 -1.34
N VAL A 122 16.60 -16.36 -0.24
CA VAL A 122 17.98 -16.18 0.22
C VAL A 122 18.62 -17.52 0.56
N ARG A 123 17.87 -18.39 1.25
CA ARG A 123 18.35 -19.74 1.57
C ARG A 123 18.65 -20.56 0.31
N ARG A 124 17.84 -20.44 -0.75
CA ARG A 124 18.11 -21.09 -2.04
C ARG A 124 19.34 -20.48 -2.71
N ALA A 125 19.39 -19.15 -2.79
CA ALA A 125 20.46 -18.46 -3.49
C ALA A 125 21.86 -18.74 -2.90
N PHE A 126 21.94 -18.87 -1.56
CA PHE A 126 23.25 -18.99 -0.87
C PHE A 126 23.45 -20.32 -0.14
N GLY A 127 22.45 -21.21 -0.07
CA GLY A 127 22.53 -22.49 0.63
C GLY A 127 22.69 -22.38 2.16
N SER A 128 22.37 -21.21 2.76
CA SER A 128 22.66 -20.88 4.15
C SER A 128 21.42 -20.43 4.91
N VAL A 129 21.08 -21.11 6.00
CA VAL A 129 20.03 -20.70 6.94
C VAL A 129 20.43 -19.41 7.65
N THR A 130 21.71 -19.26 8.02
CA THR A 130 22.23 -18.04 8.65
C THR A 130 22.04 -16.81 7.75
N ALA A 131 22.35 -16.94 6.46
CA ALA A 131 22.11 -15.89 5.47
C ALA A 131 20.63 -15.51 5.37
N ALA A 132 19.76 -16.53 5.29
CA ALA A 132 18.32 -16.34 5.22
C ALA A 132 17.75 -15.64 6.46
N THR A 133 18.19 -16.08 7.66
CA THR A 133 17.79 -15.47 8.93
C THR A 133 18.24 -14.01 9.03
N ALA A 134 19.49 -13.71 8.67
CA ALA A 134 20.02 -12.34 8.70
C ALA A 134 19.25 -11.40 7.77
N ALA A 135 19.02 -11.84 6.52
CA ALA A 135 18.23 -11.06 5.55
C ALA A 135 16.80 -10.81 6.04
N THR A 136 16.13 -11.86 6.53
CA THR A 136 14.77 -11.77 7.03
C THR A 136 14.66 -10.88 8.26
N ALA A 137 15.61 -10.97 9.20
CA ALA A 137 15.65 -10.12 10.38
C ALA A 137 15.80 -8.64 10.00
N VAL A 138 16.74 -8.30 9.11
CA VAL A 138 16.95 -6.92 8.65
C VAL A 138 15.71 -6.36 7.95
N PHE A 139 15.03 -7.16 7.14
CA PHE A 139 13.82 -6.74 6.47
C PHE A 139 12.65 -6.56 7.45
N LEU A 140 12.33 -7.60 8.23
CA LEU A 140 11.10 -7.65 9.02
C LEU A 140 11.17 -6.76 10.26
N LEU A 141 12.35 -6.68 10.92
CA LEU A 141 12.51 -5.92 12.16
C LEU A 141 12.86 -4.44 11.91
N ASN A 142 12.93 -3.98 10.67
CA ASN A 142 13.00 -2.55 10.38
C ASN A 142 11.71 -1.89 10.89
N PRO A 143 11.77 -0.79 11.67
CA PRO A 143 10.59 -0.17 12.29
C PRO A 143 9.56 0.28 11.25
N ASN A 144 10.00 0.74 10.09
CA ASN A 144 9.10 1.14 9.01
C ASN A 144 8.39 -0.06 8.37
N THR A 145 9.05 -1.22 8.28
CA THR A 145 8.41 -2.47 7.83
C THR A 145 7.35 -2.93 8.82
N LEU A 146 7.67 -2.88 10.12
CA LEU A 146 6.72 -3.25 11.19
C LEU A 146 5.47 -2.36 11.15
N TYR A 147 5.66 -1.05 10.97
CA TYR A 147 4.55 -0.11 10.88
C TYR A 147 3.71 -0.32 9.62
N LEU A 148 4.32 -0.27 8.43
CA LEU A 148 3.62 -0.45 7.15
C LEU A 148 2.95 -1.82 7.01
N GLY A 149 3.48 -2.86 7.66
CA GLY A 149 2.85 -4.18 7.71
C GLY A 149 1.74 -4.32 8.75
N ALA A 150 1.57 -3.33 9.64
CA ALA A 150 0.56 -3.34 10.71
C ALA A 150 -0.61 -2.37 10.46
N ILE A 151 -0.68 -1.76 9.28
CA ILE A 151 -1.70 -0.77 8.90
C ILE A 151 -2.24 -1.07 7.50
N PRO A 152 -3.41 -0.54 7.10
CA PRO A 152 -4.03 -0.80 5.78
C PRO A 152 -3.27 -0.18 4.60
N MET A 153 -2.01 -0.57 4.39
CA MET A 153 -1.15 -0.04 3.31
C MET A 153 -0.83 -1.11 2.26
N THR A 154 -0.47 -0.66 1.06
CA THR A 154 -0.24 -1.54 -0.09
C THR A 154 1.15 -2.16 -0.13
N GLU A 155 2.12 -1.60 0.59
CA GLU A 155 3.52 -2.03 0.62
C GLU A 155 3.67 -3.50 1.05
N ALA A 156 2.90 -3.94 2.04
CA ALA A 156 2.95 -5.32 2.54
C ALA A 156 2.62 -6.35 1.46
N TYR A 157 1.58 -6.10 0.68
CA TYR A 157 1.15 -6.97 -0.42
C TYR A 157 2.14 -6.95 -1.58
N PHE A 158 2.70 -5.78 -1.88
CA PHE A 158 3.73 -5.64 -2.92
C PHE A 158 5.00 -6.40 -2.54
N PHE A 159 5.50 -6.29 -1.31
CA PHE A 159 6.67 -7.05 -0.86
C PHE A 159 6.43 -8.55 -0.86
N ALA A 160 5.22 -9.01 -0.50
CA ALA A 160 4.87 -10.43 -0.61
C ALA A 160 4.98 -10.92 -2.06
N ALA A 161 4.44 -10.18 -3.00
CA ALA A 161 4.49 -10.50 -4.42
C ALA A 161 5.93 -10.40 -4.99
N LEU A 162 6.70 -9.37 -4.63
CA LEU A 162 8.09 -9.17 -5.05
C LEU A 162 8.99 -10.32 -4.57
N PHE A 163 8.89 -10.71 -3.30
CA PHE A 163 9.72 -11.80 -2.77
C PHE A 163 9.23 -13.18 -3.22
N ALA A 164 7.94 -13.35 -3.50
CA ALA A 164 7.45 -14.55 -4.19
C ALA A 164 8.05 -14.63 -5.61
N LEU A 165 8.07 -13.53 -6.36
CA LEU A 165 8.73 -13.44 -7.66
C LEU A 165 10.22 -13.77 -7.55
N LEU A 166 10.93 -13.21 -6.58
CA LEU A 166 12.33 -13.53 -6.30
C LEU A 166 12.51 -15.03 -6.05
N TYR A 167 11.71 -15.62 -5.17
CA TYR A 167 11.79 -17.04 -4.85
C TYR A 167 11.55 -17.92 -6.08
N PHE A 168 10.50 -17.65 -6.84
CA PHE A 168 10.15 -18.47 -8.00
C PHE A 168 11.14 -18.30 -9.15
N THR A 169 11.71 -17.12 -9.36
CA THR A 169 12.75 -16.92 -10.37
C THR A 169 14.07 -17.57 -9.99
N VAL A 170 14.49 -17.53 -8.71
CA VAL A 170 15.64 -18.31 -8.21
C VAL A 170 15.39 -19.81 -8.40
N ARG A 171 14.20 -20.30 -8.03
CA ARG A 171 13.82 -21.69 -8.24
C ARG A 171 13.77 -22.07 -9.73
N PHE A 172 13.31 -21.18 -10.60
CA PHE A 172 13.33 -21.40 -12.05
C PHE A 172 14.77 -21.50 -12.57
N ASP A 173 15.67 -20.69 -12.07
CA ASP A 173 17.08 -20.73 -12.47
C ASP A 173 17.74 -22.08 -12.15
N GLU A 174 17.34 -22.74 -11.06
CA GLU A 174 17.79 -24.06 -10.68
C GLU A 174 17.12 -25.19 -11.51
N THR A 175 15.78 -25.15 -11.59
CA THR A 175 15.00 -26.29 -12.06
C THR A 175 14.58 -26.22 -13.52
N ARG A 176 14.46 -25.02 -14.07
CA ARG A 176 13.83 -24.72 -15.38
C ARG A 176 12.40 -25.30 -15.47
N GLY A 177 11.73 -25.45 -14.33
CA GLY A 177 10.43 -26.12 -14.22
C GLY A 177 9.24 -25.18 -14.46
N TRP A 178 8.18 -25.72 -15.06
CA TRP A 178 6.94 -25.00 -15.34
C TRP A 178 6.25 -24.46 -14.08
N GLY A 179 6.29 -25.19 -12.96
CA GLY A 179 5.71 -24.73 -11.69
C GLY A 179 6.42 -23.50 -11.12
N ALA A 180 7.74 -23.37 -11.34
CA ALA A 180 8.47 -22.16 -10.93
C ALA A 180 8.14 -20.98 -11.88
N LEU A 181 7.99 -21.23 -13.17
CA LEU A 181 7.56 -20.22 -14.14
C LEU A 181 6.15 -19.72 -13.83
N ALA A 182 5.19 -20.63 -13.59
CA ALA A 182 3.82 -20.28 -13.23
C ALA A 182 3.77 -19.46 -11.93
N GLY A 183 4.54 -19.88 -10.91
CA GLY A 183 4.66 -19.13 -9.66
C GLY A 183 5.21 -17.71 -9.87
N ALA A 184 6.22 -17.54 -10.73
CA ALA A 184 6.75 -16.22 -11.08
C ALA A 184 5.72 -15.35 -11.82
N ALA A 185 4.95 -15.95 -12.77
CA ALA A 185 3.91 -15.25 -13.50
C ALA A 185 2.76 -14.77 -12.59
N ILE A 186 2.30 -15.64 -11.68
CA ILE A 186 1.27 -15.29 -10.68
C ILE A 186 1.80 -14.20 -9.73
N ALA A 187 3.04 -14.32 -9.27
CA ALA A 187 3.63 -13.34 -8.36
C ALA A 187 3.72 -11.95 -8.99
N VAL A 188 4.17 -11.85 -10.26
CA VAL A 188 4.26 -10.55 -10.91
C VAL A 188 2.88 -9.99 -11.31
N CYS A 189 1.92 -10.86 -11.64
CA CYS A 189 0.52 -10.45 -11.83
C CYS A 189 -0.04 -9.85 -10.52
N ALA A 190 0.17 -10.50 -9.38
CA ALA A 190 -0.23 -9.97 -8.08
C ALA A 190 0.48 -8.64 -7.76
N ALA A 191 1.79 -8.52 -8.02
CA ALA A 191 2.52 -7.26 -7.88
C ALA A 191 1.91 -6.14 -8.73
N SER A 192 1.56 -6.45 -9.99
CA SER A 192 0.99 -5.50 -10.94
C SER A 192 -0.46 -5.09 -10.64
N LEU A 193 -1.19 -5.87 -9.85
CA LEU A 193 -2.51 -5.54 -9.30
C LEU A 193 -2.43 -4.84 -7.93
N THR A 194 -1.21 -4.65 -7.41
CA THR A 194 -0.97 -4.02 -6.10
C THR A 194 -0.38 -2.64 -6.24
N ARG A 195 0.68 -2.48 -7.05
CA ARG A 195 1.39 -1.21 -7.26
C ARG A 195 1.93 -1.14 -8.69
N TYR A 196 2.06 0.07 -9.23
CA TYR A 196 2.52 0.28 -10.62
C TYR A 196 3.96 -0.17 -10.87
N GLU A 197 4.80 -0.24 -9.83
CA GLU A 197 6.14 -0.84 -9.91
C GLU A 197 6.08 -2.30 -10.38
N GLY A 198 4.99 -3.01 -10.08
CA GLY A 198 4.74 -4.37 -10.55
C GLY A 198 4.68 -4.48 -12.07
N TRP A 199 4.16 -3.45 -12.77
CA TRP A 199 4.14 -3.42 -14.24
C TRP A 199 5.57 -3.36 -14.80
N PHE A 200 6.42 -2.58 -14.13
CA PHE A 200 7.82 -2.42 -14.49
C PHE A 200 8.61 -3.74 -14.38
N LEU A 201 8.22 -4.66 -13.49
CA LEU A 201 8.88 -5.96 -13.33
C LEU A 201 8.61 -6.94 -14.49
N ILE A 202 7.51 -6.80 -15.23
CA ILE A 202 7.07 -7.76 -16.25
C ILE A 202 8.13 -7.92 -17.37
N PRO A 203 8.56 -6.87 -18.09
CA PRO A 203 9.47 -7.01 -19.21
C PRO A 203 10.84 -7.57 -18.78
N PHE A 204 11.37 -7.15 -17.64
CA PHE A 204 12.67 -7.64 -17.16
C PHE A 204 12.61 -9.12 -16.78
N THR A 205 11.51 -9.57 -16.15
CA THR A 205 11.33 -10.99 -15.83
C THR A 205 11.15 -11.82 -17.10
N ALA A 206 10.43 -11.33 -18.12
CA ALA A 206 10.31 -11.99 -19.40
C ALA A 206 11.68 -12.19 -20.09
N VAL A 207 12.52 -11.15 -20.08
CA VAL A 207 13.90 -11.23 -20.61
C VAL A 207 14.73 -12.25 -19.81
N PHE A 208 14.64 -12.25 -18.49
CA PHE A 208 15.32 -13.25 -17.65
C PHE A 208 14.92 -14.68 -18.04
N LEU A 209 13.62 -14.95 -18.17
CA LEU A 209 13.11 -16.28 -18.54
C LEU A 209 13.57 -16.69 -19.94
N LEU A 210 13.61 -15.75 -20.89
CA LEU A 210 14.10 -15.96 -22.24
C LEU A 210 15.58 -16.35 -22.24
N VAL A 211 16.40 -15.67 -21.47
CA VAL A 211 17.85 -15.92 -21.38
C VAL A 211 18.14 -17.24 -20.67
N ARG A 212 17.42 -17.51 -19.56
CA ARG A 212 17.71 -18.66 -18.67
C ARG A 212 16.99 -19.95 -19.04
N GLY A 213 15.99 -19.93 -19.92
CA GLY A 213 15.24 -21.12 -20.37
C GLY A 213 16.12 -22.13 -21.14
N LYS A 214 15.65 -23.38 -21.27
CA LYS A 214 16.33 -24.44 -22.03
C LYS A 214 15.66 -24.68 -23.39
N GLY A 215 16.44 -24.68 -24.47
CA GLY A 215 15.95 -24.93 -25.84
C GLY A 215 15.07 -23.79 -26.37
N VAL A 216 15.17 -23.44 -27.63
CA VAL A 216 14.51 -22.26 -28.23
C VAL A 216 12.98 -22.33 -28.07
N VAL A 217 12.36 -23.44 -28.48
CA VAL A 217 10.90 -23.61 -28.43
C VAL A 217 10.36 -23.49 -27.02
N ARG A 218 11.02 -24.13 -26.04
CA ARG A 218 10.61 -24.08 -24.64
C ARG A 218 10.80 -22.68 -23.99
N ARG A 219 11.83 -21.93 -24.41
CA ARG A 219 12.05 -20.53 -24.01
C ARG A 219 10.89 -19.65 -24.48
N ILE A 220 10.59 -19.71 -25.78
CA ILE A 220 9.51 -18.91 -26.37
C ILE A 220 8.17 -19.28 -25.73
N ALA A 221 7.83 -20.57 -25.63
CA ALA A 221 6.60 -21.01 -24.97
C ALA A 221 6.53 -20.58 -23.52
N GLY A 222 7.65 -20.66 -22.76
CA GLY A 222 7.71 -20.20 -21.38
C GLY A 222 7.48 -18.70 -21.23
N VAL A 223 8.07 -17.88 -22.09
CA VAL A 223 7.87 -16.42 -22.10
C VAL A 223 6.43 -16.08 -22.49
N LEU A 224 5.86 -16.76 -23.48
CA LEU A 224 4.46 -16.54 -23.87
C LEU A 224 3.49 -16.86 -22.73
N VAL A 225 3.65 -18.01 -22.07
CA VAL A 225 2.84 -18.37 -20.89
C VAL A 225 3.03 -17.36 -19.75
N PHE A 226 4.28 -16.98 -19.48
CA PHE A 226 4.57 -15.97 -18.45
C PHE A 226 3.89 -14.64 -18.76
N CYS A 227 4.09 -14.09 -19.97
CA CYS A 227 3.52 -12.82 -20.38
C CYS A 227 1.98 -12.86 -20.39
N SER A 228 1.36 -13.96 -20.85
CA SER A 228 -0.10 -14.11 -20.83
C SER A 228 -0.68 -13.98 -19.42
N VAL A 229 -0.06 -14.63 -18.43
CA VAL A 229 -0.52 -14.54 -17.03
C VAL A 229 -0.13 -13.21 -16.38
N ALA A 230 1.10 -12.77 -16.57
CA ALA A 230 1.61 -11.52 -15.97
C ALA A 230 0.85 -10.28 -16.44
N SER A 231 0.46 -10.25 -17.73
CA SER A 231 -0.27 -9.12 -18.32
C SER A 231 -1.75 -9.09 -17.96
N LEU A 232 -2.30 -10.13 -17.30
CA LEU A 232 -3.69 -10.10 -16.82
C LEU A 232 -3.92 -8.95 -15.83
N GLY A 233 -2.95 -8.67 -14.96
CA GLY A 233 -3.06 -7.56 -14.02
C GLY A 233 -3.24 -6.21 -14.70
N PRO A 234 -2.30 -5.75 -15.54
CA PRO A 234 -2.48 -4.54 -16.34
C PRO A 234 -3.73 -4.56 -17.21
N ALA A 235 -4.02 -5.68 -17.89
CA ALA A 235 -5.18 -5.79 -18.79
C ALA A 235 -6.52 -5.61 -18.04
N ILE A 236 -6.68 -6.27 -16.89
CA ILE A 236 -7.86 -6.12 -16.03
C ILE A 236 -8.01 -4.67 -15.58
N TRP A 237 -6.92 -4.01 -15.18
CA TRP A 237 -6.98 -2.63 -14.73
C TRP A 237 -7.31 -1.63 -15.83
N LEU A 238 -6.72 -1.81 -17.01
CA LEU A 238 -7.06 -1.00 -18.18
C LEU A 238 -8.53 -1.20 -18.60
N ALA A 239 -9.01 -2.45 -18.60
CA ALA A 239 -10.40 -2.78 -18.91
C ALA A 239 -11.36 -2.17 -17.88
N HIS A 240 -11.05 -2.23 -16.57
CA HIS A 240 -11.82 -1.60 -15.50
C HIS A 240 -11.96 -0.09 -15.73
N ASN A 241 -10.83 0.61 -15.98
CA ASN A 241 -10.85 2.04 -16.24
C ASN A 241 -11.69 2.39 -17.49
N ARG A 242 -11.53 1.61 -18.58
CA ARG A 242 -12.32 1.82 -19.80
C ARG A 242 -13.81 1.59 -19.58
N PHE A 243 -14.17 0.56 -18.85
CA PHE A 243 -15.56 0.15 -18.63
C PHE A 243 -16.31 1.14 -17.74
N TYR A 244 -15.72 1.52 -16.59
CA TYR A 244 -16.40 2.36 -15.60
C TYR A 244 -16.18 3.86 -15.83
N PHE A 245 -15.04 4.27 -16.41
CA PHE A 245 -14.66 5.69 -16.51
C PHE A 245 -14.42 6.17 -17.95
N GLY A 246 -14.60 5.31 -18.94
CA GLY A 246 -14.57 5.70 -20.35
C GLY A 246 -13.19 5.82 -20.99
N ASP A 247 -12.09 5.83 -20.23
CA ASP A 247 -10.71 5.92 -20.73
C ASP A 247 -9.83 4.82 -20.12
N PHE A 248 -9.08 4.07 -20.94
CA PHE A 248 -8.13 3.05 -20.47
C PHE A 248 -7.07 3.59 -19.52
N LEU A 249 -6.68 4.86 -19.67
CA LEU A 249 -5.65 5.54 -18.90
C LEU A 249 -6.23 6.53 -17.88
N TYR A 250 -7.48 6.38 -17.48
CA TYR A 250 -8.11 7.30 -16.54
C TYR A 250 -7.37 7.38 -15.20
N PHE A 251 -6.77 6.29 -14.73
CA PHE A 251 -5.90 6.27 -13.54
C PHE A 251 -4.70 7.22 -13.66
N PHE A 252 -4.25 7.53 -14.87
CA PHE A 252 -3.12 8.41 -15.14
C PHE A 252 -3.55 9.84 -15.52
N ARG A 253 -4.71 9.99 -16.19
CA ARG A 253 -5.22 11.26 -16.72
C ARG A 253 -6.35 11.86 -15.91
N GLY A 254 -7.02 11.07 -15.09
CA GLY A 254 -8.17 11.48 -14.30
C GLY A 254 -7.81 12.47 -13.18
N PRO A 255 -8.82 13.10 -12.57
CA PRO A 255 -8.63 14.17 -11.58
C PRO A 255 -7.91 13.73 -10.30
N TRP A 256 -7.95 12.45 -9.98
CA TRP A 256 -7.28 11.88 -8.81
C TRP A 256 -5.91 11.24 -9.12
N SER A 257 -5.40 11.41 -10.33
CA SER A 257 -4.06 10.94 -10.69
C SER A 257 -2.98 11.76 -9.99
N ALA A 258 -1.80 11.17 -9.77
CA ALA A 258 -0.65 11.89 -9.24
C ALA A 258 -0.32 13.15 -10.10
N ALA A 259 -0.46 13.04 -11.41
CA ALA A 259 -0.26 14.14 -12.34
C ALA A 259 -1.28 15.27 -12.16
N ALA A 260 -2.55 14.97 -11.86
CA ALA A 260 -3.57 15.98 -11.60
C ALA A 260 -3.36 16.67 -10.24
N ILE A 261 -3.01 15.89 -9.20
CA ILE A 261 -2.83 16.39 -7.84
C ILE A 261 -1.53 17.19 -7.72
N GLN A 262 -0.41 16.66 -8.21
CA GLN A 262 0.93 17.22 -8.05
C GLN A 262 1.51 17.83 -9.33
N GLY A 263 0.84 17.64 -10.48
CA GLY A 263 1.36 18.04 -11.80
C GLY A 263 1.57 19.55 -11.98
N LYS A 264 0.88 20.37 -11.20
CA LYS A 264 0.99 21.84 -11.22
C LYS A 264 2.00 22.37 -10.21
N THR A 265 2.48 21.54 -9.28
CA THR A 265 3.39 21.93 -8.22
C THR A 265 4.82 21.71 -8.68
N ASP A 266 5.65 22.73 -8.58
CA ASP A 266 7.08 22.55 -8.76
C ASP A 266 7.69 21.92 -7.51
N TYR A 267 8.52 20.87 -7.69
CA TYR A 267 9.15 20.16 -6.59
C TYR A 267 10.57 19.71 -6.95
N PRO A 268 11.46 19.58 -5.97
CA PRO A 268 12.81 19.07 -6.20
C PRO A 268 12.78 17.67 -6.82
N GLY A 269 13.49 17.49 -7.92
CA GLY A 269 13.52 16.21 -8.64
C GLY A 269 12.65 16.17 -9.90
N ARG A 270 11.67 17.05 -10.06
CA ARG A 270 10.94 17.17 -11.33
C ARG A 270 11.91 17.59 -12.44
N ASP A 271 11.95 16.81 -13.52
CA ASP A 271 12.84 17.00 -14.67
C ASP A 271 14.32 17.16 -14.31
N ASN A 272 14.72 16.71 -13.10
CA ASN A 272 16.08 16.81 -12.58
C ASN A 272 16.52 15.49 -11.92
N TRP A 273 17.26 14.66 -12.67
CA TRP A 273 17.74 13.35 -12.21
C TRP A 273 18.62 13.43 -10.95
N GLN A 274 19.49 14.45 -10.86
CA GLN A 274 20.38 14.59 -9.71
C GLN A 274 19.57 14.84 -8.43
N MET A 275 18.60 15.72 -8.48
CA MET A 275 17.73 16.02 -7.34
C MET A 275 16.80 14.85 -7.04
N ALA A 276 16.26 14.15 -8.04
CA ALA A 276 15.43 12.96 -7.84
C ALA A 276 16.21 11.86 -7.09
N VAL A 277 17.45 11.59 -7.50
CA VAL A 277 18.33 10.64 -6.81
C VAL A 277 18.67 11.13 -5.40
N HIS A 278 18.98 12.42 -5.23
CA HIS A 278 19.36 12.99 -3.94
C HIS A 278 18.26 12.88 -2.90
N TYR A 279 17.03 13.33 -3.22
CA TYR A 279 15.89 13.25 -2.31
C TYR A 279 15.50 11.81 -1.98
N TYR A 280 15.51 10.94 -2.99
CA TYR A 280 15.20 9.52 -2.78
C TYR A 280 16.25 8.82 -1.91
N PHE A 281 17.54 9.14 -2.09
CA PHE A 281 18.61 8.60 -1.26
C PHE A 281 18.54 9.11 0.19
N GLU A 282 18.24 10.39 0.40
CA GLU A 282 18.03 10.96 1.73
C GLU A 282 16.87 10.26 2.46
N ALA A 283 15.74 10.02 1.77
CA ALA A 283 14.65 9.24 2.31
C ALA A 283 15.10 7.81 2.68
N GLY A 284 15.94 7.19 1.84
CA GLY A 284 16.55 5.88 2.11
C GLY A 284 17.44 5.88 3.36
N LYS A 285 18.24 6.93 3.57
CA LYS A 285 19.06 7.08 4.78
C LYS A 285 18.22 7.15 6.05
N LEU A 286 17.10 7.88 6.00
CA LEU A 286 16.20 8.01 7.15
C LEU A 286 15.40 6.72 7.39
N ALA A 287 14.97 6.02 6.34
CA ALA A 287 14.17 4.80 6.48
C ALA A 287 14.98 3.55 6.87
N ILE A 288 16.24 3.46 6.44
CA ILE A 288 17.03 2.23 6.50
C ILE A 288 18.32 2.42 7.32
N GLY A 289 18.86 3.63 7.32
CA GLY A 289 20.14 3.96 7.93
C GLY A 289 21.33 3.79 6.96
N LEU A 290 22.28 4.72 7.03
CA LEU A 290 23.45 4.73 6.16
C LEU A 290 24.32 3.45 6.28
N PRO A 291 24.59 2.90 7.50
CA PRO A 291 25.33 1.65 7.62
C PRO A 291 24.65 0.47 6.92
N ALA A 292 23.32 0.34 7.03
CA ALA A 292 22.59 -0.73 6.38
C ALA A 292 22.60 -0.57 4.84
N LEU A 293 22.47 0.67 4.32
CA LEU A 293 22.61 0.96 2.89
C LEU A 293 23.99 0.59 2.37
N GLY A 294 25.07 0.95 3.10
CA GLY A 294 26.44 0.60 2.77
C GLY A 294 26.69 -0.91 2.77
N LEU A 295 26.17 -1.62 3.79
CA LEU A 295 26.19 -3.08 3.85
C LEU A 295 25.39 -3.70 2.70
N GLY A 296 24.24 -3.13 2.35
CA GLY A 296 23.43 -3.56 1.22
C GLY A 296 24.20 -3.46 -0.10
N ALA A 297 24.87 -2.33 -0.33
CA ALA A 297 25.69 -2.11 -1.53
C ALA A 297 26.89 -3.09 -1.58
N GLY A 298 27.68 -3.21 -0.51
CA GLY A 298 28.76 -4.19 -0.41
C GLY A 298 28.26 -5.63 -0.54
N GLY A 299 27.08 -5.92 0.05
CA GLY A 299 26.43 -7.20 -0.04
C GLY A 299 25.91 -7.51 -1.46
N ALA A 300 25.44 -6.51 -2.21
CA ALA A 300 25.11 -6.69 -3.61
C ALA A 300 26.33 -7.10 -4.45
N VAL A 301 27.50 -6.47 -4.19
CA VAL A 301 28.77 -6.89 -4.81
C VAL A 301 29.14 -8.32 -4.42
N ALA A 302 28.97 -8.68 -3.13
CA ALA A 302 29.19 -10.06 -2.67
C ALA A 302 28.21 -11.05 -3.34
N ALA A 303 26.95 -10.66 -3.53
CA ALA A 303 25.96 -11.47 -4.24
C ALA A 303 26.34 -11.67 -5.73
N LEU A 304 26.82 -10.62 -6.40
CA LEU A 304 27.34 -10.72 -7.77
C LEU A 304 28.54 -11.66 -7.86
N TYR A 305 29.48 -11.57 -6.92
CA TYR A 305 30.60 -12.53 -6.80
C TYR A 305 30.09 -13.97 -6.64
N ARG A 306 29.01 -14.17 -5.88
CA ARG A 306 28.29 -15.46 -5.73
C ARG A 306 27.41 -15.81 -6.93
N ARG A 307 27.49 -15.07 -8.04
CA ARG A 307 26.72 -15.24 -9.28
C ARG A 307 25.19 -15.08 -9.14
N ALA A 308 24.74 -14.38 -8.13
CA ALA A 308 23.33 -14.05 -7.93
C ALA A 308 22.94 -12.76 -8.71
N PHE A 309 23.28 -12.71 -10.01
CA PHE A 309 23.05 -11.52 -10.87
C PHE A 309 21.58 -11.13 -10.96
N TRP A 310 20.71 -12.11 -11.21
CA TRP A 310 19.29 -11.84 -11.37
C TRP A 310 18.62 -11.32 -10.09
N PRO A 311 18.81 -11.93 -8.90
CA PRO A 311 18.28 -11.36 -7.66
C PRO A 311 18.69 -9.91 -7.43
N VAL A 312 19.95 -9.55 -7.66
CA VAL A 312 20.41 -8.16 -7.52
C VAL A 312 19.72 -7.24 -8.50
N LEU A 313 19.64 -7.61 -9.78
CA LEU A 313 18.94 -6.84 -10.80
C LEU A 313 17.45 -6.68 -10.46
N LEU A 314 16.76 -7.77 -10.13
CA LEU A 314 15.33 -7.76 -9.80
C LEU A 314 15.03 -6.80 -8.63
N LEU A 315 15.84 -6.86 -7.57
CA LEU A 315 15.62 -6.05 -6.37
C LEU A 315 16.08 -4.60 -6.53
N MET A 316 16.86 -4.29 -7.58
CA MET A 316 17.21 -2.91 -7.95
C MET A 316 16.08 -2.22 -8.74
N LEU A 317 15.20 -2.98 -9.42
CA LEU A 317 14.18 -2.39 -10.28
C LEU A 317 13.20 -1.47 -9.53
N PRO A 318 12.64 -1.82 -8.34
CA PRO A 318 11.75 -0.91 -7.63
C PRO A 318 12.41 0.42 -7.22
N PRO A 319 13.63 0.49 -6.66
CA PRO A 319 14.33 1.75 -6.43
C PRO A 319 14.50 2.60 -7.70
N LEU A 320 14.88 1.98 -8.82
CA LEU A 320 15.03 2.67 -10.10
C LEU A 320 13.69 3.24 -10.60
N PHE A 321 12.61 2.49 -10.42
CA PHE A 321 11.26 2.96 -10.73
C PHE A 321 10.92 4.23 -9.95
N TYR A 322 11.22 4.29 -8.65
CA TYR A 322 10.91 5.48 -7.85
C TYR A 322 11.74 6.69 -8.22
N VAL A 323 13.04 6.52 -8.52
CA VAL A 323 13.85 7.63 -9.04
C VAL A 323 13.26 8.17 -10.34
N TRP A 324 12.86 7.27 -11.26
CA TRP A 324 12.19 7.65 -12.49
C TRP A 324 10.84 8.33 -12.21
N SER A 325 10.06 7.82 -11.26
CA SER A 325 8.76 8.35 -10.90
C SER A 325 8.84 9.76 -10.30
N ILE A 326 9.82 10.02 -9.44
CA ILE A 326 10.10 11.36 -8.91
C ILE A 326 10.46 12.32 -10.05
N HIS A 327 11.30 11.88 -10.98
CA HIS A 327 11.70 12.71 -12.11
C HIS A 327 10.54 13.02 -13.08
N SER A 328 9.71 11.99 -13.44
CA SER A 328 8.84 12.07 -14.62
C SER A 328 7.34 11.87 -14.35
N SER A 329 6.92 11.46 -13.14
CA SER A 329 5.53 11.02 -12.92
C SER A 329 4.79 11.80 -11.83
N SER A 330 5.28 13.00 -11.49
CA SER A 330 4.64 13.86 -10.47
C SER A 330 4.43 13.19 -9.11
N THR A 331 5.43 12.41 -8.66
CA THR A 331 5.41 11.75 -7.36
C THR A 331 6.56 12.23 -6.48
N PRO A 332 6.48 13.45 -5.90
CA PRO A 332 7.54 13.99 -5.07
C PRO A 332 7.78 13.13 -3.82
N VAL A 333 9.01 13.17 -3.32
CA VAL A 333 9.38 12.69 -2.00
C VAL A 333 9.97 13.86 -1.23
N PHE A 334 9.38 14.19 -0.07
CA PHE A 334 9.92 15.20 0.84
C PHE A 334 10.38 14.56 2.14
N VAL A 335 11.47 15.08 2.67
CA VAL A 335 12.08 14.64 3.92
C VAL A 335 12.37 15.83 4.83
N PRO A 336 12.35 15.67 6.16
CA PRO A 336 12.53 16.79 7.08
C PRO A 336 13.91 17.45 7.02
N THR A 337 14.90 16.76 6.47
CA THR A 337 16.29 17.22 6.35
C THR A 337 16.58 18.04 5.11
N LEU A 338 15.67 18.08 4.13
CA LEU A 338 15.78 18.82 2.89
C LEU A 338 14.56 19.72 2.68
N TRP A 339 14.74 20.81 1.92
CA TRP A 339 13.63 21.68 1.55
C TRP A 339 12.50 20.88 0.85
N PRO A 340 11.21 21.04 1.21
CA PRO A 340 10.60 22.06 2.08
C PRO A 340 10.56 21.68 3.57
N ASN A 341 11.41 20.80 4.05
CA ASN A 341 11.51 20.36 5.45
C ASN A 341 10.19 19.75 5.98
N SER A 342 9.56 18.93 5.16
CA SER A 342 8.28 18.27 5.44
C SER A 342 8.37 16.77 5.17
N PHE A 343 7.27 16.05 5.41
CA PHE A 343 7.18 14.62 5.17
C PHE A 343 6.17 14.36 4.04
N TYR A 344 6.60 13.69 2.97
CA TYR A 344 5.71 13.25 1.91
C TYR A 344 6.28 12.03 1.18
N ASN A 345 5.53 10.95 1.09
CA ASN A 345 5.91 9.71 0.40
C ASN A 345 7.26 9.11 0.85
N THR A 346 7.69 9.35 2.07
CA THR A 346 8.97 8.80 2.58
C THR A 346 9.00 7.28 2.57
N ARG A 347 7.82 6.64 2.64
CA ARG A 347 7.64 5.18 2.53
C ARG A 347 8.14 4.59 1.21
N TYR A 348 8.22 5.36 0.13
CA TYR A 348 8.74 4.90 -1.15
C TYR A 348 10.22 4.48 -1.07
N ALA A 349 10.97 5.05 -0.15
CA ALA A 349 12.34 4.65 0.12
C ALA A 349 12.48 3.20 0.65
N MET A 350 11.39 2.62 1.16
CA MET A 350 11.37 1.22 1.59
C MET A 350 11.63 0.24 0.43
N ALA A 351 11.52 0.68 -0.82
CA ALA A 351 11.90 -0.12 -1.99
C ALA A 351 13.41 -0.44 -2.05
N PHE A 352 14.28 0.28 -1.34
CA PHE A 352 15.69 -0.11 -1.16
C PHE A 352 15.87 -1.32 -0.24
N LEU A 353 15.01 -1.48 0.76
CA LEU A 353 15.18 -2.46 1.83
C LEU A 353 15.27 -3.92 1.33
N PRO A 354 14.50 -4.37 0.31
CA PRO A 354 14.66 -5.69 -0.28
C PRO A 354 16.07 -5.99 -0.76
N LEU A 355 16.69 -5.07 -1.48
CA LEU A 355 18.06 -5.22 -1.97
C LEU A 355 19.07 -5.22 -0.82
N VAL A 356 18.90 -4.32 0.15
CA VAL A 356 19.75 -4.23 1.36
C VAL A 356 19.69 -5.54 2.15
N ALA A 357 18.50 -6.05 2.41
CA ALA A 357 18.31 -7.30 3.14
C ALA A 357 18.92 -8.50 2.40
N PHE A 358 18.72 -8.59 1.08
CA PHE A 358 19.34 -9.64 0.26
C PHE A 358 20.88 -9.54 0.26
N GLY A 359 21.42 -8.32 0.15
CA GLY A 359 22.86 -8.07 0.21
C GLY A 359 23.47 -8.47 1.56
N ILE A 360 22.83 -8.08 2.67
CA ILE A 360 23.25 -8.51 4.01
C ILE A 360 23.20 -10.04 4.13
N GLY A 361 22.18 -10.69 3.54
CA GLY A 361 22.14 -12.14 3.41
C GLY A 361 23.33 -12.71 2.65
N ALA A 362 23.79 -12.06 1.59
CA ALA A 362 24.99 -12.47 0.86
C ALA A 362 26.26 -12.39 1.74
N ILE A 363 26.44 -11.30 2.50
CA ILE A 363 27.54 -11.17 3.47
C ILE A 363 27.42 -12.26 4.54
N ALA A 364 26.25 -12.48 5.09
CA ALA A 364 26.00 -13.49 6.12
C ALA A 364 26.24 -14.93 5.63
N SER A 365 26.26 -15.16 4.32
CA SER A 365 26.58 -16.48 3.75
C SER A 365 28.05 -16.89 3.91
N PHE A 366 28.94 -15.96 4.24
CA PHE A 366 30.35 -16.26 4.51
C PHE A 366 30.60 -16.80 5.93
N GLY A 367 29.62 -16.77 6.83
CA GLY A 367 29.74 -17.36 8.16
C GLY A 367 28.90 -16.65 9.22
N ARG A 368 28.92 -17.21 10.44
CA ARG A 368 28.12 -16.68 11.57
C ARG A 368 28.65 -15.33 12.06
N ILE A 369 29.96 -15.13 12.10
CA ILE A 369 30.54 -13.86 12.57
C ILE A 369 30.20 -12.72 11.62
N PRO A 370 30.45 -12.80 10.28
CA PRO A 370 29.95 -11.78 9.35
C PRO A 370 28.44 -11.53 9.45
N ALA A 371 27.64 -12.57 9.67
CA ALA A 371 26.20 -12.43 9.81
C ALA A 371 25.83 -11.57 11.03
N VAL A 372 26.37 -11.88 12.20
CA VAL A 372 26.09 -11.15 13.45
C VAL A 372 26.56 -9.70 13.33
N LEU A 373 27.77 -9.48 12.85
CA LEU A 373 28.34 -8.13 12.68
C LEU A 373 27.51 -7.30 11.69
N ALA A 374 27.11 -7.87 10.55
CA ALA A 374 26.30 -7.17 9.56
C ALA A 374 24.91 -6.80 10.10
N VAL A 375 24.26 -7.71 10.84
CA VAL A 375 22.96 -7.43 11.45
C VAL A 375 23.09 -6.35 12.53
N LEU A 376 24.05 -6.47 13.45
CA LEU A 376 24.25 -5.46 14.50
C LEU A 376 24.55 -4.08 13.91
N LEU A 377 25.45 -4.02 12.91
CA LEU A 377 25.78 -2.76 12.24
C LEU A 377 24.58 -2.18 11.47
N ALA A 378 23.77 -3.03 10.83
CA ALA A 378 22.56 -2.57 10.14
C ALA A 378 21.52 -1.94 11.09
N PHE A 379 21.41 -2.46 12.31
CA PHE A 379 20.48 -1.92 13.32
C PHE A 379 21.06 -0.79 14.18
N THR A 380 22.35 -0.51 14.11
CA THR A 380 22.98 0.56 14.92
C THR A 380 22.23 1.90 14.82
N PRO A 381 21.83 2.41 13.63
CA PRO A 381 21.11 3.68 13.55
C PRO A 381 19.77 3.66 14.28
N VAL A 382 19.01 2.58 14.13
CA VAL A 382 17.71 2.41 14.80
C VAL A 382 17.88 2.29 16.32
N MET A 383 18.95 1.65 16.78
CA MET A 383 19.23 1.49 18.22
C MET A 383 19.67 2.80 18.87
N LEU A 384 20.43 3.61 18.14
CA LEU A 384 20.94 4.90 18.65
C LEU A 384 19.91 6.02 18.52
N HIS A 385 19.14 6.03 17.43
CA HIS A 385 18.19 7.08 17.09
C HIS A 385 16.88 6.51 16.54
N PRO A 386 16.11 5.76 17.36
CA PRO A 386 14.89 5.07 16.90
C PRO A 386 13.86 6.03 16.30
N GLU A 387 13.76 7.24 16.83
CA GLU A 387 12.84 8.27 16.32
C GLU A 387 13.18 8.64 14.88
N GLN A 388 14.47 8.96 14.59
CA GLN A 388 14.88 9.40 13.26
C GLN A 388 14.70 8.33 12.19
N HIS A 389 14.78 7.04 12.57
CA HIS A 389 14.68 5.91 11.66
C HIS A 389 13.30 5.25 11.60
N SER A 390 12.29 5.85 12.23
CA SER A 390 10.87 5.50 12.13
C SER A 390 10.13 6.49 11.24
N ILE A 391 10.72 6.86 10.11
CA ILE A 391 10.27 7.99 9.29
C ILE A 391 8.85 7.83 8.75
N THR A 392 8.41 6.59 8.46
CA THR A 392 7.04 6.34 7.99
C THR A 392 6.00 6.57 9.11
N TRP A 393 6.35 6.23 10.34
CA TRP A 393 5.56 6.57 11.49
C TRP A 393 5.49 8.08 11.70
N GLN A 394 6.64 8.78 11.66
CA GLN A 394 6.69 10.24 11.81
C GLN A 394 5.87 10.95 10.74
N GLU A 395 6.00 10.54 9.48
CA GLU A 395 5.18 11.08 8.38
C GLU A 395 3.70 10.96 8.71
N SER A 396 3.25 9.77 9.10
CA SER A 396 1.85 9.53 9.40
C SER A 396 1.34 10.31 10.62
N ASP A 397 2.15 10.42 11.68
CA ASP A 397 1.79 11.19 12.88
C ASP A 397 1.68 12.68 12.58
N VAL A 398 2.71 13.26 11.94
CA VAL A 398 2.75 14.70 11.64
C VAL A 398 1.61 15.09 10.70
N ASN A 399 1.44 14.36 9.59
CA ASN A 399 0.46 14.70 8.56
C ASN A 399 -0.99 14.38 8.94
N SER A 400 -1.23 13.64 10.02
CA SER A 400 -2.58 13.31 10.49
C SER A 400 -3.08 14.17 11.64
N ARG A 401 -2.26 15.05 12.21
CA ARG A 401 -2.63 15.78 13.45
C ARG A 401 -3.89 16.60 13.28
N ALA A 402 -3.97 17.41 12.24
CA ALA A 402 -5.17 18.21 11.95
C ALA A 402 -6.39 17.34 11.70
N ARG A 403 -6.26 16.32 10.85
CA ARG A 403 -7.34 15.38 10.56
C ARG A 403 -7.86 14.68 11.81
N ARG A 404 -6.99 14.19 12.67
CA ARG A 404 -7.39 13.55 13.93
C ARG A 404 -8.15 14.49 14.85
N GLN A 405 -7.75 15.77 14.90
CA GLN A 405 -8.45 16.77 15.68
C GLN A 405 -9.83 17.06 15.09
N TRP A 406 -9.93 17.31 13.78
CA TRP A 406 -11.23 17.50 13.12
C TRP A 406 -12.17 16.32 13.37
N VAL A 407 -11.68 15.10 13.15
CA VAL A 407 -12.47 13.88 13.30
C VAL A 407 -12.96 13.71 14.72
N GLY A 408 -12.08 13.84 15.72
CA GLY A 408 -12.45 13.66 17.12
C GLY A 408 -13.47 14.71 17.60
N GLU A 409 -13.18 16.00 17.40
CA GLU A 409 -14.06 17.07 17.84
C GLU A 409 -15.42 17.05 17.13
N ALA A 410 -15.44 16.76 15.81
CA ALA A 410 -16.69 16.65 15.08
C ALA A 410 -17.52 15.44 15.51
N ALA A 411 -16.90 14.29 15.70
CA ALA A 411 -17.59 13.09 16.17
C ALA A 411 -18.16 13.26 17.58
N ASP A 412 -17.40 13.83 18.50
CA ASP A 412 -17.85 14.10 19.87
C ASP A 412 -19.03 15.08 19.90
N TRP A 413 -19.00 16.10 19.02
CA TRP A 413 -20.09 17.06 18.94
C TRP A 413 -21.36 16.48 18.30
N LEU A 414 -21.21 15.69 17.23
CA LEU A 414 -22.33 15.10 16.50
C LEU A 414 -23.01 13.97 17.27
N LYS A 415 -22.25 13.12 17.95
CA LYS A 415 -22.72 11.89 18.59
C LYS A 415 -23.99 12.05 19.45
N PRO A 416 -24.12 13.06 20.34
CA PRO A 416 -25.34 13.27 21.13
C PRO A 416 -26.47 13.98 20.37
N ARG A 417 -26.24 14.45 19.14
CA ARG A 417 -27.15 15.31 18.37
C ARG A 417 -27.72 14.66 17.13
N MET A 418 -27.12 13.56 16.68
CA MET A 418 -27.57 12.82 15.52
C MET A 418 -28.57 11.72 15.89
N GLY A 419 -29.58 11.53 15.04
CA GLY A 419 -30.51 10.39 15.11
C GLY A 419 -29.97 9.13 14.43
N PRO A 420 -30.63 8.00 14.63
CA PRO A 420 -30.32 6.79 13.89
C PRO A 420 -30.69 6.97 12.41
N ASN A 421 -29.81 6.48 11.52
CA ASN A 421 -29.98 6.49 10.06
C ASN A 421 -29.93 7.86 9.37
N GLU A 422 -29.53 8.92 10.03
CA GLU A 422 -29.32 10.22 9.40
C GLU A 422 -28.24 10.13 8.30
N THR A 423 -28.38 10.99 7.29
CA THR A 423 -27.59 11.01 6.07
C THR A 423 -26.69 12.25 6.02
N PHE A 424 -25.55 12.12 5.34
CA PHE A 424 -24.52 13.13 5.33
C PHE A 424 -24.04 13.45 3.91
N LEU A 425 -24.01 14.73 3.55
CA LEU A 425 -23.21 15.22 2.43
C LEU A 425 -21.80 15.51 2.92
N THR A 426 -20.78 15.04 2.25
CA THR A 426 -19.39 15.27 2.67
C THR A 426 -18.40 15.28 1.52
N SER A 427 -17.33 16.06 1.68
CA SER A 427 -16.10 15.87 0.92
C SER A 427 -15.46 14.56 1.36
N PHE A 428 -15.22 13.65 0.39
CA PHE A 428 -14.53 12.41 0.69
C PHE A 428 -13.03 12.72 0.91
N SER A 429 -12.33 11.96 1.68
CA SER A 429 -10.93 11.87 2.00
C SER A 429 -10.63 12.09 3.50
N ASP A 430 -10.33 13.29 3.92
CA ASP A 430 -9.84 13.54 5.28
C ASP A 430 -10.94 13.49 6.35
N LEU A 431 -12.20 13.60 5.95
CA LEU A 431 -13.36 13.66 6.86
C LEU A 431 -14.03 12.31 7.12
N THR A 432 -13.69 11.27 6.35
CA THR A 432 -14.35 9.95 6.47
C THR A 432 -14.15 9.26 7.81
N GLY A 433 -13.11 9.62 8.55
CA GLY A 433 -12.89 9.16 9.91
C GLY A 433 -14.04 9.50 10.86
N ILE A 434 -14.78 10.59 10.62
CA ILE A 434 -15.94 11.02 11.43
C ILE A 434 -17.02 9.92 11.42
N TYR A 435 -17.37 9.39 10.24
CA TYR A 435 -18.42 8.36 10.11
C TYR A 435 -18.02 7.04 10.78
N ARG A 436 -16.75 6.69 10.70
CA ARG A 436 -16.20 5.52 11.38
C ARG A 436 -16.29 5.67 12.90
N GLU A 437 -15.96 6.83 13.44
CA GLU A 437 -16.03 7.10 14.89
C GLU A 437 -17.47 7.19 15.42
N LEU A 438 -18.37 7.68 14.58
CA LEU A 438 -19.80 7.72 14.87
C LEU A 438 -20.50 6.37 14.69
N GLY A 439 -19.86 5.38 14.02
CA GLY A 439 -20.49 4.13 13.64
C GLY A 439 -21.51 4.30 12.50
N VAL A 440 -21.39 5.35 11.69
CA VAL A 440 -22.29 5.63 10.56
C VAL A 440 -21.87 4.77 9.36
N PRO A 441 -22.77 3.95 8.77
CA PRO A 441 -22.49 3.20 7.56
C PRO A 441 -22.19 4.13 6.38
N LEU A 442 -21.24 3.75 5.51
CA LEU A 442 -20.87 4.59 4.36
C LEU A 442 -22.02 4.76 3.34
N ARG A 443 -23.03 3.86 3.33
CA ARG A 443 -24.24 4.03 2.54
C ARG A 443 -25.10 5.22 2.98
N ASN A 444 -24.88 5.75 4.16
CA ASN A 444 -25.55 6.97 4.64
C ASN A 444 -24.79 8.25 4.26
N THR A 445 -23.66 8.14 3.56
CA THR A 445 -22.88 9.29 3.11
C THR A 445 -23.02 9.52 1.61
N LEU A 446 -23.28 10.76 1.21
CA LEU A 446 -23.25 11.20 -0.18
C LEU A 446 -21.94 11.92 -0.45
N THR A 447 -21.14 11.37 -1.36
CA THR A 447 -19.80 11.84 -1.67
C THR A 447 -19.57 11.84 -3.18
N GLY A 448 -18.48 12.45 -3.65
CA GLY A 448 -18.08 12.42 -5.05
C GLY A 448 -17.89 11.03 -5.65
N ASP A 449 -17.75 9.99 -4.82
CA ASP A 449 -17.65 8.60 -5.26
C ASP A 449 -19.01 7.93 -5.52
N ASN A 450 -20.13 8.62 -5.28
CA ASN A 450 -21.47 8.15 -5.58
C ASN A 450 -21.96 8.56 -6.99
N ASP A 451 -21.04 8.99 -7.85
CA ASP A 451 -21.25 9.18 -9.29
C ASP A 451 -22.46 10.08 -9.62
N VAL A 452 -23.42 9.51 -10.35
CA VAL A 452 -24.60 10.24 -10.85
C VAL A 452 -25.40 10.87 -9.72
N GLU A 453 -25.57 10.18 -8.59
CA GLU A 453 -26.37 10.71 -7.46
C GLU A 453 -25.73 11.98 -6.88
N PHE A 454 -24.41 11.99 -6.71
CA PHE A 454 -23.69 13.17 -6.24
C PHE A 454 -23.74 14.31 -7.26
N VAL A 455 -23.56 14.01 -8.55
CA VAL A 455 -23.66 15.02 -9.62
C VAL A 455 -25.05 15.62 -9.66
N MET A 456 -26.12 14.82 -9.55
CA MET A 456 -27.49 15.31 -9.49
C MET A 456 -27.73 16.21 -8.28
N ALA A 457 -27.30 15.76 -7.09
CA ALA A 457 -27.45 16.51 -5.85
C ALA A 457 -26.69 17.85 -5.87
N THR A 458 -25.52 17.89 -6.50
CA THR A 458 -24.72 19.13 -6.60
C THR A 458 -25.11 20.05 -7.75
N THR A 459 -25.72 19.50 -8.82
CA THR A 459 -26.17 20.29 -9.97
C THR A 459 -27.55 20.91 -9.75
N ASN A 460 -28.48 20.16 -9.14
CA ASN A 460 -29.82 20.63 -8.81
C ASN A 460 -30.16 20.29 -7.34
N PRO A 461 -29.54 21.00 -6.38
CA PRO A 461 -29.75 20.77 -4.95
C PRO A 461 -31.22 20.80 -4.51
N PRO A 462 -32.08 21.69 -5.03
CA PRO A 462 -33.49 21.71 -4.63
C PRO A 462 -34.23 20.40 -4.76
N VAL A 463 -33.85 19.64 -5.79
CA VAL A 463 -34.58 18.41 -6.16
C VAL A 463 -33.91 17.15 -5.63
N PHE A 464 -32.56 17.15 -5.51
CA PHE A 464 -31.81 15.92 -5.27
C PHE A 464 -30.94 15.93 -4.01
N LEU A 465 -30.79 17.09 -3.33
CA LEU A 465 -29.99 17.14 -2.09
C LEU A 465 -30.92 17.03 -0.87
N HIS A 466 -30.98 15.83 -0.29
CA HIS A 466 -31.89 15.52 0.83
C HIS A 466 -31.14 14.99 2.07
N THR A 467 -29.81 15.20 2.16
CA THR A 467 -29.06 14.76 3.34
C THR A 467 -29.40 15.61 4.56
N ASP A 468 -29.46 14.98 5.74
CA ASP A 468 -29.82 15.66 7.00
C ASP A 468 -28.70 16.59 7.47
N TRP A 469 -27.47 16.22 7.17
CA TRP A 469 -26.25 16.95 7.54
C TRP A 469 -25.37 17.21 6.32
N ALA A 470 -24.54 18.26 6.41
CA ALA A 470 -23.40 18.45 5.54
C ALA A 470 -22.16 18.75 6.36
N ILE A 471 -21.05 18.05 6.07
CA ILE A 471 -19.75 18.21 6.75
C ILE A 471 -18.71 18.54 5.67
N VAL A 472 -18.17 19.75 5.73
CA VAL A 472 -17.31 20.31 4.69
C VAL A 472 -16.12 21.04 5.29
N LEU A 473 -15.05 21.19 4.51
CA LEU A 473 -13.95 22.08 4.87
C LEU A 473 -14.22 23.48 4.33
N SER A 474 -13.86 24.48 5.11
CA SER A 474 -14.01 25.89 4.71
C SER A 474 -13.19 26.16 3.43
N GLY A 475 -13.84 26.65 2.39
CA GLY A 475 -13.24 26.95 1.10
C GLY A 475 -13.29 25.78 0.09
N ASP A 476 -13.88 24.63 0.43
CA ASP A 476 -14.09 23.57 -0.56
C ASP A 476 -15.29 23.84 -1.48
N ASP A 477 -15.41 23.04 -2.54
CA ASP A 477 -16.47 23.17 -3.53
C ASP A 477 -17.87 22.92 -2.94
N LEU A 478 -17.98 22.06 -1.91
CA LEU A 478 -19.25 21.76 -1.25
C LEU A 478 -19.70 22.92 -0.36
N GLN A 479 -18.79 23.62 0.31
CA GLN A 479 -19.14 24.85 1.02
C GLN A 479 -19.70 25.89 0.04
N THR A 480 -19.05 26.07 -1.10
CA THR A 480 -19.54 26.98 -2.14
C THR A 480 -20.93 26.58 -2.64
N LEU A 481 -21.18 25.27 -2.77
CA LEU A 481 -22.50 24.73 -3.12
C LEU A 481 -23.55 25.09 -2.06
N LEU A 482 -23.28 24.86 -0.79
CA LEU A 482 -24.20 25.16 0.32
C LEU A 482 -24.50 26.65 0.42
N ASP A 483 -23.52 27.52 0.20
CA ASP A 483 -23.70 28.97 0.17
C ASP A 483 -24.58 29.44 -1.00
N ARG A 484 -24.49 28.79 -2.16
CA ARG A 484 -25.38 29.04 -3.30
C ARG A 484 -26.79 28.49 -3.06
N ALA A 485 -26.90 27.33 -2.46
CA ALA A 485 -28.19 26.69 -2.13
C ALA A 485 -29.01 27.51 -1.16
N ARG A 486 -28.40 28.30 -0.27
CA ARG A 486 -29.11 29.18 0.67
C ARG A 486 -30.14 30.12 0.03
N ARG A 487 -30.04 30.37 -1.28
CA ARG A 487 -30.97 31.29 -1.98
C ARG A 487 -32.20 30.60 -2.53
N ASN A 488 -32.14 29.31 -2.85
CA ASN A 488 -33.20 28.66 -3.67
C ASN A 488 -33.60 27.23 -3.28
N ALA A 489 -33.03 26.58 -2.26
CA ALA A 489 -33.39 25.20 -1.82
C ALA A 489 -32.44 24.58 -0.81
N PRO A 490 -32.65 23.29 -0.39
CA PRO A 490 -32.78 23.03 1.04
C PRO A 490 -31.81 23.86 1.84
N LYS A 491 -32.33 24.62 2.77
CA LYS A 491 -31.49 25.49 3.61
C LYS A 491 -30.69 24.63 4.56
N TYR A 492 -29.38 24.83 4.55
CA TYR A 492 -28.47 24.27 5.55
C TYR A 492 -27.99 25.38 6.47
N GLU A 493 -28.21 25.23 7.77
CA GLU A 493 -27.73 26.15 8.79
C GLU A 493 -26.39 25.66 9.33
N LEU A 494 -25.41 26.56 9.42
CA LEU A 494 -24.13 26.28 10.09
C LEU A 494 -24.38 26.16 11.61
N VAL A 495 -24.25 24.94 12.14
CA VAL A 495 -24.55 24.66 13.55
C VAL A 495 -23.29 24.44 14.38
N HIS A 496 -22.16 24.13 13.74
CA HIS A 496 -20.88 23.97 14.45
C HIS A 496 -19.69 24.18 13.55
N ARG A 497 -18.57 24.63 14.15
CA ARG A 497 -17.31 24.83 13.45
C ARG A 497 -16.15 24.34 14.32
N VAL A 498 -15.30 23.49 13.78
CA VAL A 498 -14.05 23.05 14.39
C VAL A 498 -12.89 23.78 13.73
N THR A 499 -12.07 24.44 14.52
CA THR A 499 -10.91 25.21 14.05
C THR A 499 -9.61 24.58 14.50
N VAL A 500 -8.73 24.28 13.54
CA VAL A 500 -7.38 23.80 13.79
C VAL A 500 -6.40 24.85 13.30
N LYS A 501 -5.41 25.20 14.11
CA LYS A 501 -4.46 26.27 13.79
C LYS A 501 -3.68 25.95 12.50
N GLY A 502 -3.77 26.84 11.53
CA GLY A 502 -3.05 26.71 10.25
C GLY A 502 -3.76 25.89 9.20
N GLU A 503 -4.94 25.38 9.49
CA GLU A 503 -5.73 24.53 8.59
C GLU A 503 -7.10 25.15 8.32
N PRO A 504 -7.80 24.73 7.23
CA PRO A 504 -9.19 25.14 7.01
C PRO A 504 -10.08 24.73 8.18
N ALA A 505 -11.10 25.51 8.47
CA ALA A 505 -12.09 25.11 9.47
C ALA A 505 -12.98 23.98 8.93
N LEU A 506 -13.32 23.01 9.78
CA LEU A 506 -14.37 22.05 9.47
C LEU A 506 -15.70 22.64 9.91
N GLU A 507 -16.66 22.65 9.01
CA GLU A 507 -17.99 23.22 9.20
C GLU A 507 -19.06 22.13 9.12
N ILE A 508 -19.95 22.12 10.10
CA ILE A 508 -21.07 21.18 10.21
C ILE A 508 -22.35 21.97 10.03
N TYR A 509 -23.11 21.60 9.03
CA TYR A 509 -24.41 22.17 8.71
C TYR A 509 -25.50 21.15 8.96
N LYS A 510 -26.66 21.62 9.44
CA LYS A 510 -27.89 20.84 9.55
C LYS A 510 -28.91 21.39 8.58
N ARG A 511 -29.68 20.50 7.94
CA ARG A 511 -30.80 20.89 7.09
C ARG A 511 -31.95 21.43 7.95
N GLU A 512 -32.50 22.59 7.56
CA GLU A 512 -33.73 23.12 8.12
C GLU A 512 -34.93 22.32 7.55
N ASP A 513 -35.87 21.92 8.41
CA ASP A 513 -37.02 21.07 8.05
C ASP A 513 -38.13 21.78 7.22
N ASP A 514 -37.97 23.04 6.84
CA ASP A 514 -38.83 23.77 5.93
C ASP A 514 -38.58 23.36 4.46
N VAL A 515 -38.80 22.09 4.13
CA VAL A 515 -38.97 21.70 2.72
C VAL A 515 -40.41 22.06 2.35
N PRO A 516 -40.64 22.94 1.36
CA PRO A 516 -42.00 23.11 0.82
C PRO A 516 -42.51 21.72 0.37
N GLU A 517 -43.65 21.29 0.88
CA GLU A 517 -44.33 20.12 0.33
C GLU A 517 -44.38 20.28 -1.19
N LEU A 518 -43.85 19.29 -1.92
CA LEU A 518 -44.01 19.24 -3.37
C LEU A 518 -45.51 19.37 -3.61
N PRO A 519 -45.99 20.24 -4.54
CA PRO A 519 -47.39 20.33 -4.85
C PRO A 519 -47.89 18.92 -5.15
N GLU A 520 -48.94 18.50 -4.43
CA GLU A 520 -49.63 17.23 -4.70
C GLU A 520 -49.88 17.17 -6.21
N HIS A 521 -49.47 16.07 -6.83
CA HIS A 521 -49.72 15.82 -8.23
C HIS A 521 -51.24 15.87 -8.39
N ASP A 522 -51.75 16.91 -9.05
CA ASP A 522 -53.15 17.04 -9.41
C ASP A 522 -53.45 15.96 -10.47
N ASP A 523 -53.97 14.84 -10.01
CA ASP A 523 -54.39 13.71 -10.84
C ASP A 523 -55.60 14.05 -11.76
N THR A 524 -55.92 15.36 -11.93
CA THR A 524 -57.04 15.84 -12.74
C THR A 524 -56.60 16.43 -14.08
N LEU A 525 -55.58 15.91 -14.73
CA LEU A 525 -55.34 16.22 -16.15
C LEU A 525 -55.81 15.07 -17.03
N PRO A 526 -56.63 15.37 -18.06
CA PRO A 526 -57.38 14.42 -18.88
C PRO A 526 -56.52 13.55 -19.81
#